data_f0b526f976993b81818da87ae0b3159c
#
_entry.id   f0b526f976993b81818da87ae0b3159c
#
_cell.length_a   1.000
_cell.length_b   1.000
_cell.length_c   1.000
_cell.angle_alpha   90.00
_cell.angle_beta   90.00
_cell.angle_gamma   90.00
#
_symmetry.space_group_name_H-M   'P 1'
#
loop_
_entity.id
_entity.type
_entity.pdbx_description
1 polymer ?
#
loop_
_entity_poly.entity_id
_entity_poly.type
_entity_poly.pdbx_seq_one_letter_code
_entity_poly.pdbx_strand_id
1 'polypeptide(L)'
;MTSKLVLAVALLMLISGCSTKKPFHEVKINDPEFIPDTAFISFEDLSSPKFKALKEKYQLDTVFHDEKDELKRILILRDWINKHIKIDNYGPYPGDGSVESILDEASKGHGFHCGHFTAVQNAVMNAYGYVTRCLLADIGVPVDLIEGGGHHAINEIWLNGYHKWFLCDAKYNCHFEKHGIPLSALEIRKAYLKNKAVDITLVTGPNRTSTEFYQELKNKSKKELESRSKELYARIYTWLSWGKYNNRYCNWPKTKTDYMIVYEDDYFENHTWLWDGKPFWAYNTEYMNRVKDPKAIEWTPNTITSKVILIGNKARIELHSITPNLKTYQVKKMPGGDWKDVLATVEIALENDTNEIIFRTENLTNVTGPEHTIIIAK
;
A
#
# COMPACT_ATOMS: atom_id res chain seq x y z
N MET A 1 80.15 -44.74 -49.41
CA MET A 1 78.93 -45.19 -48.74
C MET A 1 78.60 -44.20 -47.67
N THR A 2 77.75 -43.30 -47.97
CA THR A 2 77.38 -42.18 -47.09
C THR A 2 75.92 -42.35 -46.64
N SER A 3 75.73 -42.60 -45.37
CA SER A 3 74.41 -42.69 -44.70
C SER A 3 73.83 -41.28 -44.41
N LYS A 4 72.67 -40.97 -44.94
CA LYS A 4 71.95 -39.71 -44.66
C LYS A 4 71.02 -39.95 -43.47
N LEU A 5 71.32 -39.25 -42.40
CA LEU A 5 70.48 -39.16 -41.21
C LEU A 5 69.33 -38.13 -41.46
N VAL A 6 68.12 -38.57 -41.47
CA VAL A 6 66.93 -37.67 -41.57
C VAL A 6 66.50 -37.34 -40.18
N LEU A 7 66.60 -36.06 -39.78
CA LEU A 7 66.14 -35.55 -38.50
C LEU A 7 64.71 -35.08 -38.69
N ALA A 8 63.70 -35.80 -38.07
CA ALA A 8 62.32 -35.37 -38.03
C ALA A 8 62.08 -34.45 -36.83
N VAL A 9 61.87 -33.16 -37.09
CA VAL A 9 61.45 -32.18 -36.06
C VAL A 9 59.92 -32.25 -35.92
N ALA A 10 59.47 -32.84 -34.81
CA ALA A 10 58.07 -32.81 -34.44
C ALA A 10 57.72 -31.46 -33.82
N LEU A 11 57.00 -30.60 -34.56
CA LEU A 11 56.46 -29.33 -34.08
C LEU A 11 55.17 -29.60 -33.24
N LEU A 12 55.34 -29.65 -31.92
CA LEU A 12 54.16 -29.65 -30.99
C LEU A 12 53.52 -28.27 -31.02
N MET A 13 52.43 -28.12 -31.76
CA MET A 13 51.51 -26.98 -31.59
C MET A 13 50.75 -27.15 -30.28
N LEU A 14 51.19 -26.44 -29.25
CA LEU A 14 50.36 -26.19 -28.07
C LEU A 14 49.19 -25.29 -28.48
N ILE A 15 48.07 -25.90 -28.81
CA ILE A 15 46.80 -25.17 -28.93
C ILE A 15 46.38 -24.79 -27.51
N SER A 16 46.84 -23.61 -27.04
CA SER A 16 46.25 -22.96 -25.87
C SER A 16 44.81 -22.64 -26.22
N GLY A 17 43.92 -23.54 -25.84
CA GLY A 17 42.50 -23.30 -25.92
C GLY A 17 42.13 -22.13 -25.00
N CYS A 18 42.23 -20.93 -25.55
CA CYS A 18 41.66 -19.75 -24.89
C CYS A 18 40.15 -19.96 -24.89
N SER A 19 39.62 -20.53 -23.79
CA SER A 19 38.18 -20.58 -23.56
C SER A 19 37.70 -19.13 -23.40
N THR A 20 37.29 -18.53 -24.51
CA THR A 20 36.63 -17.24 -24.48
C THR A 20 35.31 -17.42 -23.78
N LYS A 21 35.27 -17.14 -22.46
CA LYS A 21 34.02 -17.09 -21.72
C LYS A 21 33.09 -16.15 -22.47
N LYS A 22 31.90 -16.63 -22.86
CA LYS A 22 30.88 -15.79 -23.49
C LYS A 22 30.60 -14.58 -22.58
N PRO A 23 30.48 -13.38 -23.12
CA PRO A 23 30.13 -12.22 -22.32
C PRO A 23 28.69 -12.34 -21.81
N PHE A 24 28.41 -11.79 -20.65
CA PHE A 24 27.03 -11.61 -20.17
C PHE A 24 26.30 -10.65 -21.11
N HIS A 25 25.11 -11.01 -21.55
CA HIS A 25 24.36 -10.22 -22.52
C HIS A 25 22.85 -10.24 -22.29
N GLU A 26 22.34 -11.20 -21.52
CA GLU A 26 20.90 -11.29 -21.20
C GLU A 26 20.62 -10.74 -19.82
N VAL A 27 19.70 -9.77 -19.74
CA VAL A 27 19.19 -9.21 -18.49
C VAL A 27 17.68 -9.35 -18.49
N LYS A 28 17.15 -10.08 -17.52
CA LYS A 28 15.71 -10.23 -17.29
C LYS A 28 15.35 -9.68 -15.93
N ILE A 29 14.36 -8.82 -15.91
CA ILE A 29 13.81 -8.23 -14.69
C ILE A 29 12.40 -8.78 -14.50
N ASN A 30 12.15 -9.41 -13.35
CA ASN A 30 10.86 -9.96 -12.99
C ASN A 30 10.29 -9.17 -11.82
N ASP A 31 9.45 -8.20 -12.14
CA ASP A 31 8.84 -7.34 -11.13
C ASP A 31 7.38 -7.11 -11.38
N PRO A 32 6.63 -6.75 -10.32
CA PRO A 32 5.37 -6.08 -10.49
C PRO A 32 5.59 -4.73 -11.17
N GLU A 33 4.58 -4.25 -11.86
CA GLU A 33 4.62 -2.94 -12.52
C GLU A 33 4.95 -1.85 -11.50
N PHE A 34 5.97 -1.05 -11.80
CA PHE A 34 6.27 0.17 -11.05
C PHE A 34 5.38 1.30 -11.58
N ILE A 35 4.52 1.83 -10.72
CA ILE A 35 3.67 2.98 -11.02
C ILE A 35 4.16 4.15 -10.18
N PRO A 36 4.75 5.21 -10.80
CA PRO A 36 5.27 6.36 -10.07
C PRO A 36 4.13 7.13 -9.39
N ASP A 37 4.44 7.72 -8.25
CA ASP A 37 3.56 8.71 -7.64
C ASP A 37 3.66 10.02 -8.39
N THR A 38 2.54 10.53 -8.86
CA THR A 38 2.43 11.81 -9.57
C THR A 38 1.60 12.86 -8.82
N ALA A 39 0.98 12.48 -7.74
CA ALA A 39 -0.07 13.28 -7.11
C ALA A 39 0.04 13.44 -5.59
N PHE A 40 0.71 12.53 -4.89
CA PHE A 40 0.93 12.67 -3.45
C PHE A 40 2.00 13.71 -3.14
N ILE A 41 1.81 14.48 -2.07
CA ILE A 41 2.67 15.62 -1.78
C ILE A 41 3.56 15.37 -0.56
N SER A 42 3.07 14.69 0.47
CA SER A 42 3.87 14.41 1.65
C SER A 42 3.40 13.21 2.45
N PHE A 43 4.35 12.57 3.14
CA PHE A 43 4.17 11.46 4.05
C PHE A 43 4.54 11.86 5.47
N GLU A 44 4.11 11.07 6.46
CA GLU A 44 4.58 11.20 7.84
C GLU A 44 6.10 11.03 7.91
N ASP A 45 6.73 11.78 8.79
CA ASP A 45 8.15 11.59 9.12
C ASP A 45 8.29 10.54 10.22
N LEU A 46 8.66 9.32 9.84
CA LEU A 46 8.79 8.18 10.75
C LEU A 46 9.94 8.32 11.76
N SER A 47 10.83 9.30 11.57
CA SER A 47 11.85 9.66 12.59
C SER A 47 11.28 10.43 13.78
N SER A 48 10.03 10.90 13.67
CA SER A 48 9.37 11.68 14.71
C SER A 48 9.23 10.89 16.02
N PRO A 49 9.64 11.44 17.17
CA PRO A 49 9.50 10.80 18.49
C PRO A 49 8.03 10.59 18.88
N LYS A 50 7.09 11.26 18.23
CA LYS A 50 5.65 11.08 18.47
C LYS A 50 5.21 9.63 18.25
N PHE A 51 5.76 8.95 17.24
CA PHE A 51 5.40 7.55 16.95
C PHE A 51 5.85 6.59 18.05
N LYS A 52 7.04 6.82 18.60
CA LYS A 52 7.52 6.05 19.75
C LYS A 52 6.62 6.29 20.97
N ALA A 53 6.34 7.55 21.28
CA ALA A 53 5.46 7.93 22.39
C ALA A 53 4.04 7.34 22.24
N LEU A 54 3.48 7.34 21.02
CA LEU A 54 2.19 6.72 20.72
C LEU A 54 2.19 5.22 21.04
N LYS A 55 3.20 4.49 20.55
CA LYS A 55 3.32 3.04 20.81
C LYS A 55 3.45 2.71 22.28
N GLU A 56 4.31 3.45 22.99
CA GLU A 56 4.56 3.26 24.43
C GLU A 56 3.32 3.57 25.26
N LYS A 57 2.68 4.73 25.02
CA LYS A 57 1.52 5.19 25.80
C LYS A 57 0.35 4.20 25.73
N TYR A 58 0.07 3.65 24.53
CA TYR A 58 -1.05 2.75 24.33
C TYR A 58 -0.63 1.27 24.23
N GLN A 59 0.61 0.94 24.56
CA GLN A 59 1.18 -0.42 24.60
C GLN A 59 0.94 -1.22 23.30
N LEU A 60 1.02 -0.55 22.14
CA LEU A 60 0.64 -1.12 20.85
C LEU A 60 1.48 -2.33 20.45
N ASP A 61 2.73 -2.44 20.91
CA ASP A 61 3.59 -3.59 20.59
C ASP A 61 3.08 -4.91 21.20
N THR A 62 2.29 -4.84 22.28
CA THR A 62 1.76 -6.02 22.96
C THR A 62 0.63 -6.72 22.19
N VAL A 63 0.00 -6.04 21.22
CA VAL A 63 -1.18 -6.58 20.54
C VAL A 63 -0.86 -7.67 19.52
N PHE A 64 0.39 -7.77 19.07
CA PHE A 64 0.77 -8.68 17.98
C PHE A 64 0.99 -10.15 18.39
N HIS A 65 1.32 -10.43 19.65
CA HIS A 65 1.59 -11.81 20.09
C HIS A 65 2.51 -12.58 19.14
N ASP A 66 3.63 -11.99 18.69
CA ASP A 66 4.62 -12.55 17.76
C ASP A 66 4.14 -12.74 16.30
N GLU A 67 2.98 -12.21 15.92
CA GLU A 67 2.50 -12.25 14.54
C GLU A 67 3.50 -11.62 13.56
N LYS A 68 3.81 -12.30 12.44
CA LYS A 68 4.77 -11.86 11.42
C LYS A 68 4.11 -11.54 10.09
N ASP A 69 2.92 -12.09 9.81
CA ASP A 69 2.20 -11.83 8.57
C ASP A 69 1.76 -10.37 8.48
N GLU A 70 2.11 -9.70 7.39
CA GLU A 70 1.87 -8.27 7.17
C GLU A 70 0.37 -7.94 7.27
N LEU A 71 -0.45 -8.66 6.50
CA LEU A 71 -1.89 -8.40 6.46
C LEU A 71 -2.50 -8.61 7.85
N LYS A 72 -2.14 -9.70 8.52
CA LYS A 72 -2.70 -10.02 9.83
C LYS A 72 -2.30 -9.00 10.89
N ARG A 73 -1.07 -8.49 10.87
CA ARG A 73 -0.64 -7.39 11.77
C ARG A 73 -1.48 -6.14 11.56
N ILE A 74 -1.73 -5.76 10.31
CA ILE A 74 -2.60 -4.63 9.97
C ILE A 74 -4.02 -4.86 10.46
N LEU A 75 -4.58 -6.06 10.27
CA LEU A 75 -5.91 -6.40 10.75
C LEU A 75 -6.02 -6.41 12.29
N ILE A 76 -4.98 -6.81 13.00
CA ILE A 76 -4.90 -6.74 14.47
C ILE A 76 -4.91 -5.28 14.94
N LEU A 77 -4.13 -4.40 14.32
CA LEU A 77 -4.13 -2.96 14.65
C LEU A 77 -5.49 -2.33 14.36
N ARG A 78 -6.11 -2.68 13.24
CA ARG A 78 -7.47 -2.23 12.91
C ARG A 78 -8.49 -2.65 13.97
N ASP A 79 -8.44 -3.92 14.38
CA ASP A 79 -9.31 -4.47 15.43
C ASP A 79 -9.08 -3.78 16.77
N TRP A 80 -7.82 -3.49 17.11
CA TRP A 80 -7.47 -2.72 18.30
C TRP A 80 -8.13 -1.34 18.30
N ILE A 81 -8.02 -0.59 17.19
CA ILE A 81 -8.63 0.73 17.05
C ILE A 81 -10.16 0.64 17.21
N ASN A 82 -10.79 -0.33 16.52
CA ASN A 82 -12.22 -0.54 16.60
C ASN A 82 -12.73 -0.81 18.02
N LYS A 83 -11.97 -1.59 18.80
CA LYS A 83 -12.31 -1.92 20.19
C LYS A 83 -12.09 -0.78 21.18
N HIS A 84 -11.17 0.12 20.86
CA HIS A 84 -10.84 1.26 21.76
C HIS A 84 -11.73 2.47 21.53
N ILE A 85 -12.29 2.64 20.35
CA ILE A 85 -13.10 3.81 20.00
C ILE A 85 -14.55 3.39 19.78
N LYS A 86 -15.45 3.93 20.58
CA LYS A 86 -16.90 3.76 20.40
C LYS A 86 -17.39 4.61 19.23
N ILE A 87 -18.34 4.09 18.47
CA ILE A 87 -18.96 4.84 17.36
C ILE A 87 -19.98 5.83 17.91
N ASP A 88 -19.81 7.11 17.54
CA ASP A 88 -20.78 8.16 17.67
C ASP A 88 -20.72 9.06 16.43
N ASN A 89 -21.83 9.21 15.71
CA ASN A 89 -21.90 9.97 14.47
C ASN A 89 -22.34 11.43 14.68
N TYR A 90 -22.78 11.80 15.86
CA TYR A 90 -23.53 13.05 16.06
C TYR A 90 -22.81 14.05 16.97
N GLY A 91 -21.85 13.61 17.82
CA GLY A 91 -21.16 14.49 18.75
C GLY A 91 -22.05 15.10 19.84
N PRO A 92 -21.62 16.11 20.56
CA PRO A 92 -20.33 16.80 20.41
C PRO A 92 -19.14 15.91 20.77
N TYR A 93 -17.98 16.18 20.13
CA TYR A 93 -16.76 15.41 20.37
C TYR A 93 -15.86 16.16 21.33
N PRO A 94 -15.43 15.52 22.43
CA PRO A 94 -14.51 16.14 23.39
C PRO A 94 -13.08 16.18 22.87
N GLY A 95 -12.29 17.08 23.45
CA GLY A 95 -10.87 17.22 23.14
C GLY A 95 -10.59 18.16 21.95
N ASP A 96 -9.34 18.16 21.52
CA ASP A 96 -8.84 19.04 20.46
C ASP A 96 -8.81 18.38 19.06
N GLY A 97 -9.23 17.10 18.99
CA GLY A 97 -9.24 16.32 17.76
C GLY A 97 -7.87 15.71 17.39
N SER A 98 -6.81 15.90 18.18
CA SER A 98 -5.55 15.18 18.01
C SER A 98 -5.72 13.70 18.30
N VAL A 99 -4.83 12.87 17.76
CA VAL A 99 -4.90 11.40 17.91
C VAL A 99 -4.86 10.99 19.38
N GLU A 100 -3.98 11.60 20.17
CA GLU A 100 -3.88 11.36 21.61
C GLU A 100 -5.15 11.77 22.35
N SER A 101 -5.71 12.93 22.01
CA SER A 101 -6.97 13.40 22.59
C SER A 101 -8.13 12.46 22.27
N ILE A 102 -8.24 12.00 21.03
CA ILE A 102 -9.26 11.03 20.62
C ILE A 102 -9.15 9.75 21.45
N LEU A 103 -7.94 9.18 21.57
CA LEU A 103 -7.72 7.92 22.29
C LEU A 103 -7.93 8.09 23.80
N ASP A 104 -7.49 9.21 24.38
CA ASP A 104 -7.67 9.51 25.80
C ASP A 104 -9.15 9.71 26.15
N GLU A 105 -9.90 10.40 25.30
CA GLU A 105 -11.33 10.58 25.50
C GLU A 105 -12.13 9.29 25.22
N ALA A 106 -11.71 8.49 24.24
CA ALA A 106 -12.30 7.18 23.98
C ALA A 106 -12.14 6.24 25.20
N SER A 107 -11.01 6.30 25.90
CA SER A 107 -10.78 5.51 27.12
C SER A 107 -11.73 5.89 28.27
N LYS A 108 -12.29 7.10 28.24
CA LYS A 108 -13.34 7.57 29.19
C LYS A 108 -14.75 7.20 28.73
N GLY A 109 -14.90 6.51 27.59
CA GLY A 109 -16.17 6.02 27.04
C GLY A 109 -16.83 6.95 26.04
N HIS A 110 -16.17 8.05 25.64
CA HIS A 110 -16.68 8.92 24.57
C HIS A 110 -16.59 8.23 23.21
N GLY A 111 -17.56 8.51 22.33
CA GLY A 111 -17.60 7.98 20.99
C GLY A 111 -17.19 9.02 19.94
N PHE A 112 -16.84 8.54 18.74
CA PHE A 112 -16.31 9.37 17.66
C PHE A 112 -16.82 8.95 16.28
N HIS A 113 -16.79 9.87 15.31
CA HIS A 113 -17.20 9.60 13.91
C HIS A 113 -16.05 9.08 13.05
N CYS A 114 -16.33 8.74 11.78
CA CYS A 114 -15.40 8.11 10.84
C CYS A 114 -14.08 8.89 10.67
N GLY A 115 -14.10 10.21 10.60
CA GLY A 115 -12.89 11.02 10.46
C GLY A 115 -11.89 10.85 11.60
N HIS A 116 -12.36 10.66 12.84
CA HIS A 116 -11.51 10.39 13.99
C HIS A 116 -10.88 8.99 13.92
N PHE A 117 -11.66 7.97 13.53
CA PHE A 117 -11.13 6.63 13.28
C PHE A 117 -10.04 6.65 12.21
N THR A 118 -10.27 7.41 11.12
CA THR A 118 -9.32 7.58 10.02
C THR A 118 -8.02 8.23 10.50
N ALA A 119 -8.10 9.26 11.34
CA ALA A 119 -6.93 9.94 11.90
C ALA A 119 -6.12 9.01 12.81
N VAL A 120 -6.77 8.30 13.72
CA VAL A 120 -6.11 7.33 14.60
C VAL A 120 -5.49 6.19 13.80
N GLN A 121 -6.21 5.64 12.82
CA GLN A 121 -5.69 4.56 11.98
C GLN A 121 -4.47 5.02 11.18
N ASN A 122 -4.51 6.22 10.60
CA ASN A 122 -3.34 6.79 9.92
C ASN A 122 -2.11 6.84 10.83
N ALA A 123 -2.23 7.37 12.05
CA ALA A 123 -1.13 7.47 12.99
C ALA A 123 -0.61 6.10 13.43
N VAL A 124 -1.51 5.18 13.80
CA VAL A 124 -1.15 3.84 14.29
C VAL A 124 -0.46 3.03 13.18
N MET A 125 -0.95 3.05 11.95
CA MET A 125 -0.33 2.32 10.83
C MET A 125 1.05 2.88 10.49
N ASN A 126 1.19 4.22 10.43
CA ASN A 126 2.49 4.86 10.21
C ASN A 126 3.48 4.57 11.34
N ALA A 127 3.05 4.43 12.61
CA ALA A 127 3.92 4.06 13.72
C ALA A 127 4.62 2.72 13.51
N TYR A 128 4.06 1.85 12.67
CA TYR A 128 4.64 0.57 12.26
C TYR A 128 5.21 0.59 10.83
N GLY A 129 5.23 1.75 10.18
CA GLY A 129 5.82 1.94 8.85
C GLY A 129 4.98 1.45 7.69
N TYR A 130 3.72 1.12 7.91
CA TYR A 130 2.80 0.80 6.83
C TYR A 130 2.42 2.08 6.09
N VAL A 131 2.61 2.10 4.78
CA VAL A 131 2.21 3.24 3.95
C VAL A 131 0.69 3.27 3.90
N THR A 132 0.11 4.36 4.38
CA THR A 132 -1.34 4.55 4.44
C THR A 132 -1.75 5.87 3.79
N ARG A 133 -2.98 5.94 3.31
CA ARG A 133 -3.59 7.16 2.77
C ARG A 133 -5.05 7.25 3.19
N CYS A 134 -5.51 8.47 3.42
CA CYS A 134 -6.90 8.75 3.76
C CYS A 134 -7.72 8.97 2.49
N LEU A 135 -8.95 8.49 2.49
CA LEU A 135 -9.90 8.76 1.43
C LEU A 135 -11.28 9.09 2.00
N LEU A 136 -12.07 9.81 1.21
CA LEU A 136 -13.49 9.97 1.39
C LEU A 136 -14.21 9.08 0.39
N ALA A 137 -15.16 8.32 0.90
CA ALA A 137 -16.03 7.45 0.12
C ALA A 137 -17.46 7.91 0.30
N ASP A 138 -18.16 8.13 -0.81
CA ASP A 138 -19.49 8.72 -0.80
C ASP A 138 -20.42 7.98 -1.75
N ILE A 139 -21.71 8.00 -1.43
CA ILE A 139 -22.73 7.55 -2.36
C ILE A 139 -22.90 8.65 -3.41
N GLY A 140 -22.45 8.35 -4.64
CA GLY A 140 -22.71 9.23 -5.78
C GLY A 140 -24.21 9.24 -6.07
N VAL A 141 -24.79 10.44 -6.18
CA VAL A 141 -26.18 10.66 -6.59
C VAL A 141 -26.20 11.36 -7.96
N PRO A 142 -27.18 11.08 -8.83
CA PRO A 142 -27.34 11.81 -10.09
C PRO A 142 -27.33 13.33 -9.87
N VAL A 143 -26.69 14.07 -10.77
CA VAL A 143 -26.48 15.53 -10.62
C VAL A 143 -27.77 16.35 -10.61
N ASP A 144 -28.84 15.78 -11.14
CA ASP A 144 -30.20 16.38 -11.16
C ASP A 144 -31.03 16.07 -9.89
N LEU A 145 -30.50 15.20 -9.01
CA LEU A 145 -31.13 14.92 -7.72
C LEU A 145 -30.46 15.73 -6.60
N ILE A 146 -31.29 16.23 -5.69
CA ILE A 146 -30.88 17.00 -4.51
C ILE A 146 -31.06 16.24 -3.20
N GLU A 147 -31.45 14.99 -3.27
CA GLU A 147 -31.70 14.13 -2.11
C GLU A 147 -30.87 12.84 -2.17
N GLY A 148 -30.56 12.31 -1.01
CA GLY A 148 -29.80 11.08 -0.85
C GLY A 148 -28.33 11.33 -0.61
N GLY A 149 -27.56 10.25 -0.52
CA GLY A 149 -26.13 10.30 -0.25
C GLY A 149 -25.76 9.53 1.02
N GLY A 150 -24.49 9.41 1.24
CA GLY A 150 -23.86 8.85 2.43
C GLY A 150 -22.39 9.18 2.34
N HIS A 151 -21.78 9.42 3.47
CA HIS A 151 -20.40 9.86 3.57
C HIS A 151 -19.61 8.97 4.53
N HIS A 152 -18.39 8.63 4.16
CA HIS A 152 -17.49 7.89 5.02
C HIS A 152 -16.02 8.26 4.78
N ALA A 153 -15.33 8.62 5.87
CA ALA A 153 -13.88 8.79 5.85
C ALA A 153 -13.20 7.48 6.28
N ILE A 154 -12.15 7.10 5.57
CA ILE A 154 -11.54 5.77 5.69
C ILE A 154 -10.07 5.80 5.24
N ASN A 155 -9.34 4.70 5.46
CA ASN A 155 -7.96 4.55 4.99
C ASN A 155 -7.82 3.43 3.95
N GLU A 156 -6.87 3.61 3.05
CA GLU A 156 -6.22 2.53 2.33
C GLU A 156 -4.79 2.35 2.83
N ILE A 157 -4.34 1.09 2.82
CA ILE A 157 -3.01 0.70 3.27
C ILE A 157 -2.36 -0.09 2.14
N TRP A 158 -1.08 0.17 1.88
CA TRP A 158 -0.30 -0.60 0.94
C TRP A 158 0.11 -1.95 1.53
N LEU A 159 -0.14 -3.03 0.79
CA LEU A 159 0.28 -4.40 1.12
C LEU A 159 1.46 -4.81 0.24
N ASN A 160 2.65 -4.90 0.82
CA ASN A 160 3.85 -5.33 0.11
C ASN A 160 3.71 -6.76 -0.43
N GLY A 161 3.16 -7.68 0.36
CA GLY A 161 2.96 -9.07 -0.05
C GLY A 161 1.96 -9.27 -1.19
N TYR A 162 1.07 -8.29 -1.46
CA TYR A 162 0.08 -8.31 -2.53
C TYR A 162 0.36 -7.30 -3.64
N HIS A 163 1.36 -6.43 -3.48
CA HIS A 163 1.71 -5.35 -4.40
C HIS A 163 0.53 -4.45 -4.76
N LYS A 164 -0.26 -4.06 -3.77
CA LYS A 164 -1.47 -3.27 -4.00
C LYS A 164 -1.96 -2.52 -2.77
N TRP A 165 -2.76 -1.51 -3.02
CA TRP A 165 -3.57 -0.87 -1.99
C TRP A 165 -4.74 -1.76 -1.60
N PHE A 166 -5.14 -1.69 -0.33
CA PHE A 166 -6.40 -2.28 0.11
C PHE A 166 -7.15 -1.34 1.06
N LEU A 167 -8.46 -1.36 0.95
CA LEU A 167 -9.34 -0.63 1.82
C LEU A 167 -9.35 -1.26 3.21
N CYS A 168 -9.12 -0.46 4.24
CA CYS A 168 -9.02 -0.93 5.62
C CYS A 168 -9.84 -0.02 6.54
N ASP A 169 -11.03 -0.48 6.94
CA ASP A 169 -11.96 0.30 7.74
C ASP A 169 -11.85 -0.03 9.23
N ALA A 170 -11.28 0.87 10.01
CA ALA A 170 -11.20 0.70 11.46
C ALA A 170 -12.52 0.98 12.17
N LYS A 171 -13.37 1.86 11.64
CA LYS A 171 -14.65 2.18 12.27
C LYS A 171 -15.58 0.97 12.31
N TYR A 172 -15.66 0.25 11.21
CA TYR A 172 -16.49 -0.93 11.07
C TYR A 172 -15.72 -2.25 11.15
N ASN A 173 -14.42 -2.17 11.40
CA ASN A 173 -13.51 -3.31 11.51
C ASN A 173 -13.58 -4.27 10.32
N CYS A 174 -13.63 -3.75 9.10
CA CYS A 174 -13.88 -4.55 7.90
C CYS A 174 -13.03 -4.14 6.69
N HIS A 175 -13.07 -4.99 5.67
CA HIS A 175 -12.54 -4.77 4.34
C HIS A 175 -13.26 -5.69 3.34
N PHE A 176 -13.01 -5.52 2.05
CA PHE A 176 -13.53 -6.40 1.02
C PHE A 176 -12.46 -7.27 0.42
N GLU A 177 -12.85 -8.47 0.00
CA GLU A 177 -11.99 -9.42 -0.67
C GLU A 177 -12.65 -10.02 -1.91
N LYS A 178 -11.82 -10.43 -2.88
CA LYS A 178 -12.21 -11.29 -3.98
C LYS A 178 -11.27 -12.47 -4.05
N HIS A 179 -11.80 -13.69 -3.95
CA HIS A 179 -11.02 -14.93 -3.90
C HIS A 179 -9.92 -14.90 -2.82
N GLY A 180 -10.19 -14.29 -1.68
CA GLY A 180 -9.26 -14.16 -0.57
C GLY A 180 -8.20 -13.06 -0.73
N ILE A 181 -8.27 -12.25 -1.78
CA ILE A 181 -7.37 -11.12 -2.03
C ILE A 181 -8.05 -9.82 -1.59
N PRO A 182 -7.44 -9.03 -0.68
CA PRO A 182 -7.96 -7.74 -0.27
C PRO A 182 -8.10 -6.76 -1.44
N LEU A 183 -9.15 -5.93 -1.42
CA LEU A 183 -9.50 -5.03 -2.52
C LEU A 183 -9.25 -3.57 -2.17
N SER A 184 -8.78 -2.79 -3.16
CA SER A 184 -8.73 -1.33 -3.09
C SER A 184 -10.13 -0.71 -3.24
N ALA A 185 -10.26 0.56 -2.89
CA ALA A 185 -11.51 1.29 -3.05
C ALA A 185 -11.98 1.33 -4.51
N LEU A 186 -11.05 1.49 -5.46
CA LEU A 186 -11.38 1.45 -6.89
C LEU A 186 -11.88 0.07 -7.35
N GLU A 187 -11.29 -1.01 -6.84
CA GLU A 187 -11.75 -2.37 -7.14
C GLU A 187 -13.16 -2.65 -6.58
N ILE A 188 -13.43 -2.18 -5.34
CA ILE A 188 -14.76 -2.28 -4.74
C ILE A 188 -15.77 -1.48 -5.54
N ARG A 189 -15.44 -0.23 -5.91
CA ARG A 189 -16.26 0.62 -6.77
C ARG A 189 -16.58 -0.07 -8.09
N LYS A 190 -15.59 -0.61 -8.76
CA LYS A 190 -15.73 -1.34 -10.03
C LYS A 190 -16.64 -2.56 -9.88
N ALA A 191 -16.50 -3.33 -8.81
CA ALA A 191 -17.36 -4.48 -8.53
C ALA A 191 -18.81 -4.02 -8.28
N TYR A 192 -19.02 -2.94 -7.52
CA TYR A 192 -20.36 -2.42 -7.28
C TYR A 192 -21.04 -1.91 -8.56
N LEU A 193 -20.35 -1.10 -9.35
CA LEU A 193 -20.90 -0.55 -10.60
C LEU A 193 -21.21 -1.65 -11.62
N LYS A 194 -20.42 -2.73 -11.64
CA LYS A 194 -20.60 -3.86 -12.55
C LYS A 194 -21.82 -4.72 -12.19
N ASN A 195 -21.97 -5.12 -10.93
CA ASN A 195 -22.95 -6.13 -10.52
C ASN A 195 -23.41 -6.01 -9.06
N LYS A 196 -23.40 -4.80 -8.49
CA LYS A 196 -23.78 -4.53 -7.11
C LYS A 196 -22.94 -5.32 -6.08
N ALA A 197 -21.65 -5.51 -6.38
CA ALA A 197 -20.70 -6.19 -5.52
C ALA A 197 -21.05 -7.67 -5.22
N VAL A 198 -21.76 -8.35 -6.11
CA VAL A 198 -22.16 -9.77 -5.91
C VAL A 198 -20.95 -10.69 -5.78
N ASP A 199 -19.89 -10.42 -6.54
CA ASP A 199 -18.69 -11.27 -6.69
C ASP A 199 -17.56 -10.94 -5.70
N ILE A 200 -17.79 -10.09 -4.71
CA ILE A 200 -16.86 -9.77 -3.64
C ILE A 200 -17.44 -10.12 -2.27
N THR A 201 -16.56 -10.27 -1.27
CA THR A 201 -16.94 -10.65 0.09
C THR A 201 -16.57 -9.54 1.07
N LEU A 202 -17.49 -9.14 1.95
CA LEU A 202 -17.19 -8.30 3.09
C LEU A 202 -16.64 -9.16 4.23
N VAL A 203 -15.48 -8.80 4.74
CA VAL A 203 -14.74 -9.55 5.76
C VAL A 203 -14.49 -8.65 6.97
N THR A 204 -14.63 -9.20 8.17
CA THR A 204 -14.48 -8.40 9.40
C THR A 204 -13.55 -9.07 10.41
N GLY A 205 -13.08 -8.28 11.35
CA GLY A 205 -12.20 -8.72 12.42
C GLY A 205 -10.81 -9.17 11.96
N PRO A 206 -9.91 -9.49 12.91
CA PRO A 206 -8.53 -9.90 12.60
C PRO A 206 -8.45 -11.33 12.05
N ASN A 207 -9.47 -12.16 12.29
CA ASN A 207 -9.53 -13.54 11.82
C ASN A 207 -10.27 -13.69 10.48
N ARG A 208 -10.59 -12.58 9.82
CA ARG A 208 -11.27 -12.57 8.51
C ARG A 208 -12.59 -13.35 8.54
N THR A 209 -13.34 -13.20 9.60
CA THR A 209 -14.68 -13.80 9.73
C THR A 209 -15.72 -12.83 9.22
N SER A 210 -16.67 -13.31 8.44
CA SER A 210 -17.86 -12.53 8.10
C SER A 210 -18.71 -12.29 9.35
N THR A 211 -19.15 -11.05 9.60
CA THR A 211 -19.83 -10.74 10.84
C THR A 211 -20.97 -9.77 10.80
N GLU A 212 -21.48 -9.60 11.92
CA GLU A 212 -22.43 -8.78 12.68
C GLU A 212 -22.47 -7.30 12.30
N PHE A 213 -22.34 -6.96 11.02
CA PHE A 213 -22.17 -5.59 10.56
C PHE A 213 -23.39 -4.68 10.87
N TYR A 214 -24.57 -5.27 11.15
CA TYR A 214 -25.79 -4.51 11.48
C TYR A 214 -26.65 -5.22 12.52
N GLN A 215 -26.35 -4.97 13.78
CA GLN A 215 -27.29 -5.31 14.87
C GLN A 215 -28.66 -4.61 14.75
N GLU A 216 -28.73 -3.51 13.99
CA GLU A 216 -29.94 -2.73 13.81
C GLU A 216 -31.01 -3.40 12.92
N LEU A 217 -30.64 -4.43 12.18
CA LEU A 217 -31.56 -5.16 11.29
C LEU A 217 -32.04 -6.49 11.89
N LYS A 218 -32.27 -6.52 13.18
CA LYS A 218 -32.57 -7.70 14.02
C LYS A 218 -33.68 -8.66 13.51
N ASN A 219 -34.49 -8.26 12.54
CA ASN A 219 -35.63 -9.04 12.06
C ASN A 219 -35.45 -9.71 10.71
N LYS A 220 -34.21 -9.72 10.16
CA LYS A 220 -33.93 -10.37 8.87
C LYS A 220 -33.09 -11.64 9.04
N SER A 221 -33.21 -12.56 8.09
CA SER A 221 -32.35 -13.75 8.09
C SER A 221 -30.87 -13.35 7.96
N LYS A 222 -29.97 -14.12 8.58
CA LYS A 222 -28.52 -13.88 8.51
C LYS A 222 -28.02 -13.70 7.06
N LYS A 223 -28.52 -14.51 6.13
CA LYS A 223 -28.13 -14.46 4.71
C LYS A 223 -28.61 -13.18 4.01
N GLU A 224 -29.83 -12.70 4.31
CA GLU A 224 -30.34 -11.43 3.78
C GLU A 224 -29.58 -10.24 4.36
N LEU A 225 -29.25 -10.29 5.65
CA LEU A 225 -28.44 -9.27 6.31
C LEU A 225 -27.06 -9.16 5.70
N GLU A 226 -26.37 -10.28 5.51
CA GLU A 226 -25.03 -10.33 4.94
C GLU A 226 -25.00 -9.79 3.49
N SER A 227 -25.95 -10.22 2.65
CA SER A 227 -26.02 -9.78 1.26
C SER A 227 -26.36 -8.30 1.14
N ARG A 228 -27.37 -7.83 1.85
CA ARG A 228 -27.83 -6.44 1.80
C ARG A 228 -26.85 -5.46 2.45
N SER A 229 -26.23 -5.88 3.53
CA SER A 229 -25.21 -5.08 4.21
C SER A 229 -23.99 -4.89 3.33
N LYS A 230 -23.53 -5.97 2.67
CA LYS A 230 -22.43 -5.94 1.72
C LYS A 230 -22.72 -4.97 0.56
N GLU A 231 -23.89 -5.05 -0.06
CA GLU A 231 -24.30 -4.18 -1.15
C GLU A 231 -24.37 -2.70 -0.71
N LEU A 232 -25.05 -2.43 0.39
CA LEU A 232 -25.19 -1.06 0.92
C LEU A 232 -23.83 -0.47 1.29
N TYR A 233 -22.96 -1.26 1.87
CA TYR A 233 -21.63 -0.79 2.24
C TYR A 233 -20.75 -0.60 1.00
N ALA A 234 -20.79 -1.49 0.02
CA ALA A 234 -20.06 -1.32 -1.23
C ALA A 234 -20.55 -0.10 -2.05
N ARG A 235 -21.82 0.27 -1.93
CA ARG A 235 -22.40 1.44 -2.58
C ARG A 235 -21.75 2.75 -2.16
N ILE A 236 -21.22 2.85 -0.93
CA ILE A 236 -20.57 4.08 -0.45
C ILE A 236 -19.28 4.40 -1.23
N TYR A 237 -18.69 3.42 -1.92
CA TYR A 237 -17.48 3.61 -2.72
C TYR A 237 -17.77 4.02 -4.16
N THR A 238 -18.94 4.53 -4.49
CA THR A 238 -19.27 4.93 -5.86
C THR A 238 -18.70 6.28 -6.24
N TRP A 239 -18.48 7.17 -5.28
CA TRP A 239 -17.79 8.43 -5.46
C TRP A 239 -16.59 8.50 -4.51
N LEU A 240 -15.35 8.65 -5.06
CA LEU A 240 -14.12 8.49 -4.29
C LEU A 240 -13.19 9.69 -4.47
N SER A 241 -12.62 10.13 -3.35
CA SER A 241 -11.53 11.10 -3.36
C SER A 241 -10.47 10.75 -2.32
N TRP A 242 -9.19 10.97 -2.66
CA TRP A 242 -8.04 10.67 -1.80
C TRP A 242 -7.38 11.96 -1.36
N GLY A 243 -7.02 12.04 -0.09
CA GLY A 243 -6.16 13.11 0.40
C GLY A 243 -4.74 12.96 -0.16
N LYS A 244 -4.13 14.07 -0.59
CA LYS A 244 -2.74 14.10 -1.09
C LYS A 244 -1.68 14.05 0.02
N TYR A 245 -2.11 14.09 1.26
CA TYR A 245 -1.25 14.10 2.44
C TYR A 245 -1.65 12.99 3.39
N ASN A 246 -0.67 12.31 3.97
CA ASN A 246 -0.91 11.44 5.11
C ASN A 246 -0.14 11.86 6.37
N ASN A 247 0.57 13.01 6.33
CA ASN A 247 1.39 13.52 7.43
C ASN A 247 0.63 14.35 8.47
N ARG A 248 -0.64 14.06 8.68
CA ARG A 248 -1.52 14.81 9.58
C ARG A 248 -1.17 14.63 11.05
N TYR A 249 -0.67 13.47 11.45
CA TYR A 249 -0.34 13.19 12.85
C TYR A 249 0.83 14.04 13.36
N CYS A 250 1.94 14.06 12.63
CA CYS A 250 3.10 14.86 13.02
C CYS A 250 2.89 16.37 12.84
N ASN A 251 2.06 16.78 11.90
CA ASN A 251 1.84 18.19 11.53
C ASN A 251 0.47 18.76 11.91
N TRP A 252 -0.28 18.07 12.75
CA TRP A 252 -1.58 18.54 13.24
C TRP A 252 -1.47 19.86 14.00
N PRO A 253 -2.31 20.87 13.78
CA PRO A 253 -3.37 21.10 12.79
C PRO A 253 -2.95 22.01 11.61
N LYS A 254 -1.68 21.99 11.18
CA LYS A 254 -1.04 23.05 10.37
C LYS A 254 -1.48 23.16 8.90
N THR A 255 -2.11 22.15 8.35
CA THR A 255 -2.49 22.17 6.94
C THR A 255 -4.00 22.34 6.76
N LYS A 256 -4.42 23.54 6.37
CA LYS A 256 -5.80 23.83 5.94
C LYS A 256 -6.11 23.34 4.52
N THR A 257 -5.18 22.70 3.86
CA THR A 257 -5.29 22.38 2.45
C THR A 257 -5.59 20.91 2.28
N ASP A 258 -6.86 20.58 2.32
CA ASP A 258 -7.35 19.28 1.92
C ASP A 258 -7.36 19.17 0.39
N TYR A 259 -6.16 19.19 -0.21
CA TYR A 259 -6.03 18.86 -1.61
C TYR A 259 -6.42 17.39 -1.79
N MET A 260 -7.39 17.15 -2.64
CA MET A 260 -7.94 15.85 -2.91
C MET A 260 -7.64 15.45 -4.36
N ILE A 261 -7.39 14.16 -4.56
CA ILE A 261 -7.37 13.54 -5.88
C ILE A 261 -8.74 12.90 -6.06
N VAL A 262 -9.41 13.22 -7.15
CA VAL A 262 -10.72 12.66 -7.50
C VAL A 262 -10.59 11.86 -8.77
N TYR A 263 -11.05 10.60 -8.74
CA TYR A 263 -11.10 9.76 -9.93
C TYR A 263 -12.31 10.15 -10.78
N GLU A 264 -12.04 10.65 -11.98
CA GLU A 264 -13.04 11.15 -12.93
C GLU A 264 -13.24 10.15 -14.06
N ASP A 265 -14.44 9.59 -14.13
CA ASP A 265 -14.90 8.73 -15.23
C ASP A 265 -16.34 9.09 -15.60
N ASP A 266 -16.95 8.36 -16.53
CA ASP A 266 -18.33 8.60 -16.99
C ASP A 266 -19.36 8.58 -15.86
N TYR A 267 -19.11 7.78 -14.80
CA TYR A 267 -19.98 7.78 -13.63
C TYR A 267 -19.83 9.08 -12.84
N PHE A 268 -18.60 9.55 -12.65
CA PHE A 268 -18.32 10.81 -11.94
C PHE A 268 -18.94 12.02 -12.66
N GLU A 269 -18.89 12.07 -13.99
CA GLU A 269 -19.43 13.18 -14.77
C GLU A 269 -20.96 13.34 -14.59
N ASN A 270 -21.67 12.24 -14.30
CA ASN A 270 -23.13 12.22 -14.16
C ASN A 270 -23.61 12.13 -12.71
N HIS A 271 -22.71 12.06 -11.74
CA HIS A 271 -23.04 11.92 -10.32
C HIS A 271 -22.27 12.91 -9.47
N THR A 272 -22.83 13.26 -8.35
CA THR A 272 -22.21 14.11 -7.35
C THR A 272 -22.30 13.48 -5.96
N TRP A 273 -21.47 13.98 -5.09
CA TRP A 273 -21.63 13.82 -3.66
C TRP A 273 -22.29 15.06 -3.07
N LEU A 274 -23.23 14.86 -2.15
CA LEU A 274 -23.94 15.94 -1.48
C LEU A 274 -23.44 16.10 -0.04
N TRP A 275 -23.07 17.33 0.30
CA TRP A 275 -22.80 17.72 1.68
C TRP A 275 -23.85 18.79 2.09
N ASP A 276 -24.63 18.51 3.15
CA ASP A 276 -25.73 19.35 3.58
C ASP A 276 -26.69 19.75 2.43
N GLY A 277 -27.01 18.81 1.57
CA GLY A 277 -27.91 19.02 0.44
C GLY A 277 -27.34 19.86 -0.71
N LYS A 278 -26.02 20.16 -0.71
CA LYS A 278 -25.36 20.91 -1.78
C LYS A 278 -24.28 20.04 -2.43
N PRO A 279 -24.12 20.11 -3.77
CA PRO A 279 -23.06 19.41 -4.46
C PRO A 279 -21.69 19.78 -3.91
N PHE A 280 -20.81 18.79 -3.72
CA PHE A 280 -19.48 18.99 -3.15
C PHE A 280 -18.63 20.04 -3.89
N TRP A 281 -18.65 20.07 -5.21
CA TRP A 281 -17.92 21.06 -6.01
C TRP A 281 -18.39 22.50 -5.81
N ALA A 282 -19.60 22.72 -5.32
CA ALA A 282 -20.03 24.07 -4.97
C ALA A 282 -19.21 24.69 -3.82
N TYR A 283 -18.45 23.85 -3.10
CA TYR A 283 -17.66 24.28 -1.94
C TYR A 283 -16.17 24.43 -2.23
N ASN A 284 -15.56 23.63 -3.14
CA ASN A 284 -14.11 23.53 -3.23
C ASN A 284 -13.57 23.03 -4.59
N THR A 285 -14.00 23.62 -5.71
CA THR A 285 -13.49 23.22 -7.04
C THR A 285 -11.99 23.41 -7.22
N GLU A 286 -11.39 24.41 -6.55
CA GLU A 286 -9.96 24.72 -6.63
C GLU A 286 -9.05 23.74 -5.92
N TYR A 287 -9.60 22.91 -5.00
CA TYR A 287 -8.84 21.94 -4.22
C TYR A 287 -8.89 20.52 -4.79
N MET A 288 -9.60 20.31 -5.88
CA MET A 288 -9.76 18.99 -6.50
C MET A 288 -8.81 18.81 -7.68
N ASN A 289 -7.89 17.85 -7.54
CA ASN A 289 -7.10 17.35 -8.66
C ASN A 289 -7.83 16.18 -9.32
N ARG A 290 -8.39 16.40 -10.49
CA ARG A 290 -9.14 15.37 -11.22
C ARG A 290 -8.19 14.52 -12.05
N VAL A 291 -8.28 13.21 -11.92
CA VAL A 291 -7.45 12.24 -12.65
C VAL A 291 -8.34 11.23 -13.36
N LYS A 292 -8.03 10.95 -14.63
CA LYS A 292 -8.74 9.96 -15.46
C LYS A 292 -8.00 8.62 -15.50
N ASP A 293 -6.67 8.64 -15.31
CA ASP A 293 -5.87 7.43 -15.30
C ASP A 293 -5.88 6.82 -13.88
N PRO A 294 -6.36 5.57 -13.72
CA PRO A 294 -6.30 4.86 -12.44
C PRO A 294 -4.88 4.75 -11.87
N LYS A 295 -3.85 4.77 -12.72
CA LYS A 295 -2.45 4.70 -12.29
C LYS A 295 -2.04 5.89 -11.42
N ALA A 296 -2.65 7.07 -11.59
CA ALA A 296 -2.42 8.21 -10.71
C ALA A 296 -2.91 7.98 -9.27
N ILE A 297 -3.74 6.95 -9.06
CA ILE A 297 -4.27 6.54 -7.76
C ILE A 297 -3.60 5.25 -7.29
N GLU A 298 -3.40 4.28 -8.17
CA GLU A 298 -2.85 2.95 -7.86
C GLU A 298 -1.30 2.92 -7.94
N TRP A 299 -0.64 4.02 -7.54
CA TRP A 299 0.82 4.09 -7.48
C TRP A 299 1.42 3.08 -6.46
N THR A 300 2.70 2.70 -6.67
CA THR A 300 3.34 1.59 -5.95
C THR A 300 4.46 2.09 -5.03
N PRO A 301 4.18 2.38 -3.74
CA PRO A 301 5.09 3.11 -2.85
C PRO A 301 6.42 2.42 -2.58
N ASN A 302 6.46 1.10 -2.42
CA ASN A 302 7.65 0.39 -1.96
C ASN A 302 8.33 -0.45 -3.06
N THR A 303 7.94 -0.24 -4.32
CA THR A 303 8.49 -0.99 -5.45
C THR A 303 9.81 -0.37 -5.91
N ILE A 304 10.73 -1.22 -6.38
CA ILE A 304 11.99 -0.81 -6.98
C ILE A 304 11.87 -0.85 -8.50
N THR A 305 12.50 0.10 -9.18
CA THR A 305 12.91 -0.02 -10.58
C THR A 305 14.42 0.04 -10.67
N SER A 306 15.00 -0.59 -11.70
CA SER A 306 16.46 -0.66 -11.84
C SER A 306 16.93 -0.42 -13.26
N LYS A 307 18.19 0.05 -13.36
CA LYS A 307 18.95 0.09 -14.59
C LYS A 307 20.21 -0.76 -14.42
N VAL A 308 20.42 -1.70 -15.33
CA VAL A 308 21.58 -2.63 -15.30
C VAL A 308 22.55 -2.28 -16.42
N ILE A 309 23.83 -2.15 -16.05
CA ILE A 309 24.95 -1.90 -16.98
C ILE A 309 25.96 -3.02 -16.80
N LEU A 310 26.18 -3.83 -17.84
CA LEU A 310 27.16 -4.93 -17.82
C LEU A 310 28.56 -4.41 -18.14
N ILE A 311 29.54 -4.75 -17.30
CA ILE A 311 30.94 -4.34 -17.43
C ILE A 311 31.83 -5.58 -17.23
N GLY A 312 32.18 -6.27 -18.30
CA GLY A 312 32.94 -7.51 -18.23
C GLY A 312 32.22 -8.58 -17.40
N ASN A 313 32.80 -8.99 -16.28
CA ASN A 313 32.22 -9.94 -15.35
C ASN A 313 31.53 -9.29 -14.14
N LYS A 314 31.12 -8.04 -14.28
CA LYS A 314 30.35 -7.28 -13.26
C LYS A 314 29.08 -6.68 -13.84
N ALA A 315 28.10 -6.46 -12.99
CA ALA A 315 26.94 -5.63 -13.26
C ALA A 315 26.96 -4.40 -12.33
N ARG A 316 26.88 -3.22 -12.89
CA ARG A 316 26.55 -2.00 -12.17
C ARG A 316 25.04 -1.83 -12.24
N ILE A 317 24.41 -1.78 -11.07
CA ILE A 317 22.96 -1.71 -10.92
C ILE A 317 22.60 -0.40 -10.22
N GLU A 318 21.76 0.39 -10.87
CA GLU A 318 21.24 1.65 -10.34
C GLU A 318 19.78 1.39 -9.93
N LEU A 319 19.47 1.54 -8.64
CA LEU A 319 18.17 1.29 -8.05
C LEU A 319 17.43 2.60 -7.82
N HIS A 320 16.14 2.61 -8.08
CA HIS A 320 15.25 3.73 -7.77
C HIS A 320 13.97 3.23 -7.12
N SER A 321 13.49 3.94 -6.10
CA SER A 321 12.22 3.70 -5.44
C SER A 321 11.66 4.99 -4.86
N ILE A 322 10.33 5.05 -4.74
CA ILE A 322 9.61 6.13 -4.07
C ILE A 322 9.17 5.72 -2.65
N THR A 323 9.85 4.73 -2.06
CA THR A 323 9.55 4.26 -0.70
C THR A 323 9.58 5.42 0.30
N PRO A 324 8.46 5.73 0.97
CA PRO A 324 8.44 6.75 2.00
C PRO A 324 9.37 6.38 3.16
N ASN A 325 10.17 7.37 3.63
CA ASN A 325 11.14 7.15 4.70
C ASN A 325 12.13 6.01 4.42
N LEU A 326 12.61 5.90 3.19
CA LEU A 326 13.61 4.91 2.78
C LEU A 326 14.84 5.00 3.69
N LYS A 327 15.18 3.89 4.35
CA LYS A 327 16.38 3.72 5.17
C LYS A 327 17.53 3.19 4.33
N THR A 328 17.29 2.11 3.59
CA THR A 328 18.29 1.44 2.78
C THR A 328 17.67 0.60 1.67
N TYR A 329 18.48 0.25 0.66
CA TYR A 329 18.23 -0.89 -0.19
C TYR A 329 18.94 -2.11 0.37
N GLN A 330 18.37 -3.28 0.16
CA GLN A 330 19.00 -4.55 0.52
C GLN A 330 19.16 -5.43 -0.72
N VAL A 331 20.24 -6.20 -0.76
CA VAL A 331 20.52 -7.16 -1.82
C VAL A 331 20.73 -8.55 -1.26
N LYS A 332 20.29 -9.55 -2.01
CA LYS A 332 20.52 -10.96 -1.77
C LYS A 332 20.91 -11.63 -3.07
N LYS A 333 22.02 -12.40 -3.07
CA LYS A 333 22.42 -13.22 -4.22
C LYS A 333 21.90 -14.65 -4.04
N MET A 334 21.34 -15.22 -5.08
CA MET A 334 20.88 -16.62 -5.08
C MET A 334 21.95 -17.56 -5.66
N PRO A 335 22.01 -18.85 -5.23
CA PRO A 335 21.22 -19.41 -4.13
C PRO A 335 21.80 -19.13 -2.75
N GLY A 336 20.92 -18.97 -1.75
CA GLY A 336 21.29 -19.08 -0.32
C GLY A 336 22.01 -17.89 0.32
N GLY A 337 22.09 -16.72 -0.35
CA GLY A 337 22.72 -15.53 0.25
C GLY A 337 21.86 -14.87 1.33
N ASP A 338 22.49 -14.18 2.27
CA ASP A 338 21.83 -13.32 3.25
C ASP A 338 21.54 -11.92 2.68
N TRP A 339 20.56 -11.24 3.24
CA TRP A 339 20.27 -9.84 2.95
C TRP A 339 21.40 -8.93 3.44
N LYS A 340 21.88 -8.02 2.58
CA LYS A 340 22.92 -7.04 2.89
C LYS A 340 22.48 -5.65 2.45
N ASP A 341 22.73 -4.66 3.27
CA ASP A 341 22.46 -3.27 2.93
C ASP A 341 23.38 -2.78 1.80
N VAL A 342 22.79 -2.04 0.87
CA VAL A 342 23.51 -1.45 -0.27
C VAL A 342 23.03 -0.04 -0.57
N LEU A 343 23.86 0.73 -1.28
CA LEU A 343 23.51 2.03 -1.81
C LEU A 343 22.60 1.89 -3.04
N ALA A 344 21.99 2.99 -3.47
CA ALA A 344 21.20 3.05 -4.68
C ALA A 344 21.99 2.69 -5.97
N THR A 345 23.31 2.75 -5.93
CA THR A 345 24.19 2.24 -6.98
C THR A 345 25.12 1.21 -6.39
N VAL A 346 25.12 0.00 -6.96
CA VAL A 346 25.94 -1.12 -6.49
C VAL A 346 26.59 -1.84 -7.66
N GLU A 347 27.84 -2.30 -7.46
CA GLU A 347 28.53 -3.21 -8.37
C GLU A 347 28.47 -4.64 -7.84
N ILE A 348 28.01 -5.57 -8.67
CA ILE A 348 27.87 -6.99 -8.34
C ILE A 348 28.77 -7.82 -9.26
N ALA A 349 29.63 -8.67 -8.69
CA ALA A 349 30.38 -9.64 -9.44
C ALA A 349 29.47 -10.77 -9.93
N LEU A 350 29.63 -11.13 -11.23
CA LEU A 350 28.89 -12.20 -11.91
C LEU A 350 29.81 -13.43 -11.96
N GLU A 351 29.50 -14.41 -11.10
CA GLU A 351 30.41 -15.57 -10.86
C GLU A 351 29.95 -16.80 -11.63
N ASN A 352 28.64 -16.89 -11.91
CA ASN A 352 28.00 -18.03 -12.56
C ASN A 352 27.57 -17.65 -14.00
N ASP A 353 27.26 -18.65 -14.81
CA ASP A 353 26.68 -18.43 -16.15
C ASP A 353 25.31 -17.78 -16.09
N THR A 354 24.56 -18.04 -15.01
CA THR A 354 23.32 -17.34 -14.65
C THR A 354 23.41 -16.86 -13.22
N ASN A 355 23.17 -15.58 -13.00
CA ASN A 355 23.20 -14.93 -11.68
C ASN A 355 21.84 -14.36 -11.39
N GLU A 356 21.21 -14.81 -10.30
CA GLU A 356 19.96 -14.27 -9.78
C GLU A 356 20.27 -13.35 -8.60
N ILE A 357 19.82 -12.11 -8.68
CA ILE A 357 20.08 -11.04 -7.71
C ILE A 357 18.75 -10.44 -7.33
N ILE A 358 18.46 -10.43 -6.03
CA ILE A 358 17.18 -9.94 -5.50
C ILE A 358 17.45 -8.70 -4.67
N PHE A 359 16.65 -7.65 -4.89
CA PHE A 359 16.69 -6.41 -4.12
C PHE A 359 15.35 -6.18 -3.42
N ARG A 360 15.39 -5.39 -2.34
CA ARG A 360 14.19 -4.82 -1.71
C ARG A 360 14.56 -3.51 -1.03
N THR A 361 13.57 -2.70 -0.74
CA THR A 361 13.72 -1.52 0.12
C THR A 361 13.49 -1.90 1.58
N GLU A 362 14.04 -1.10 2.50
CA GLU A 362 13.70 -1.10 3.93
C GLU A 362 13.48 0.34 4.39
N ASN A 363 12.39 0.62 5.10
CA ASN A 363 12.10 1.93 5.65
C ASN A 363 12.63 2.08 7.10
N LEU A 364 12.51 3.29 7.68
CA LEU A 364 13.01 3.61 9.03
C LEU A 364 12.42 2.75 10.16
N THR A 365 11.32 2.03 9.94
CA THR A 365 10.71 1.12 10.93
C THR A 365 10.95 -0.34 10.60
N ASN A 366 11.88 -0.64 9.68
CA ASN A 366 12.26 -1.97 9.21
C ASN A 366 11.15 -2.73 8.45
N VAL A 367 10.17 -2.02 7.89
CA VAL A 367 9.24 -2.61 6.93
C VAL A 367 9.95 -2.72 5.59
N THR A 368 9.95 -3.93 5.02
CA THR A 368 10.58 -4.21 3.73
C THR A 368 9.56 -4.17 2.60
N GLY A 369 9.97 -3.58 1.47
CA GLY A 369 9.20 -3.58 0.24
C GLY A 369 9.21 -4.94 -0.47
N PRO A 370 8.48 -5.05 -1.59
CA PRO A 370 8.47 -6.24 -2.43
C PRO A 370 9.85 -6.57 -2.99
N GLU A 371 10.08 -7.85 -3.26
CA GLU A 371 11.31 -8.32 -3.89
C GLU A 371 11.34 -7.95 -5.38
N HIS A 372 12.48 -7.41 -5.81
CA HIS A 372 12.83 -7.01 -7.16
C HIS A 372 13.93 -7.93 -7.69
N THR A 373 13.62 -8.80 -8.64
CA THR A 373 14.52 -9.84 -9.11
C THR A 373 15.16 -9.50 -10.46
N ILE A 374 16.48 -9.56 -10.50
CA ILE A 374 17.27 -9.40 -11.73
C ILE A 374 18.00 -10.71 -12.02
N ILE A 375 17.82 -11.24 -13.22
CA ILE A 375 18.54 -12.42 -13.72
C ILE A 375 19.47 -11.97 -14.83
N ILE A 376 20.77 -12.29 -14.69
CA ILE A 376 21.82 -11.95 -15.65
C ILE A 376 22.48 -13.24 -16.13
N ALA A 377 22.42 -13.51 -17.44
CA ALA A 377 22.98 -14.71 -18.07
C ALA A 377 23.97 -14.38 -19.20
N LYS A 378 24.79 -15.41 -19.58
CA LYS A 378 25.73 -15.39 -20.70
C LYS A 378 25.07 -15.74 -22.03
#